data_701071b68abae19e7cb050eeaec5fdef
#
_entry.id   701071b68abae19e7cb050eeaec5fdef
#
_cell.length_a   1.000
_cell.length_b   1.000
_cell.length_c   1.000
_cell.angle_alpha   90.00
_cell.angle_beta   90.00
_cell.angle_gamma   90.00
#
_symmetry.space_group_name_H-M   'P 1'
#
loop_
_entity.id
_entity.type
_entity.pdbx_description
1 polymer ?
#
loop_
_entity_poly.entity_id
_entity_poly.type
_entity_poly.pdbx_seq_one_letter_code
_entity_poly.pdbx_strand_id
1 'polypeptide(L)'
;MSATPIAAVANPDDCRQPATRAVRAGIDRDSAYGAVTPPLVLSSNFSFDGFGNRRQYDYTRSGNPTRDLLGEALAELEGGAGSVVTATGMGAITLVLHA
;
A
#
# COMPACT_ATOMS: atom_id res chain seq x y z
N MET A 1 6.30 -16.77 -5.17
CA MET A 1 5.31 -15.73 -4.83
C MET A 1 5.86 -14.38 -5.27
N SER A 2 5.38 -13.86 -6.38
CA SER A 2 5.75 -12.51 -6.79
C SER A 2 4.84 -11.54 -6.04
N ALA A 3 5.32 -10.99 -4.94
CA ALA A 3 4.78 -9.72 -4.48
C ALA A 3 5.09 -8.72 -5.58
N THR A 4 4.06 -8.19 -6.25
CA THR A 4 4.25 -7.04 -7.13
C THR A 4 4.70 -5.90 -6.24
N PRO A 5 5.92 -5.38 -6.38
CA PRO A 5 6.31 -4.22 -5.60
C PRO A 5 5.40 -3.08 -6.05
N ILE A 6 4.62 -2.57 -5.13
CA ILE A 6 3.88 -1.34 -5.33
C ILE A 6 4.95 -0.25 -5.31
N ALA A 7 5.44 0.09 -6.49
CA ALA A 7 6.39 1.16 -6.65
C ALA A 7 5.64 2.49 -6.47
N ALA A 8 5.61 2.98 -5.24
CA ALA A 8 5.45 4.40 -5.01
C ALA A 8 6.76 5.07 -5.46
N VAL A 9 6.97 5.15 -6.77
CA VAL A 9 8.04 5.99 -7.30
C VAL A 9 7.57 7.41 -7.05
N ALA A 10 8.21 8.10 -6.13
CA ALA A 10 8.04 9.53 -5.96
C ALA A 10 8.20 10.15 -7.36
N ASN A 11 7.13 10.75 -7.88
CA ASN A 11 7.20 11.41 -9.17
C ASN A 11 8.18 12.58 -9.02
N PRO A 12 9.34 12.58 -9.71
CA PRO A 12 10.32 13.64 -9.59
C PRO A 12 9.78 15.02 -9.99
N ASP A 13 8.68 15.05 -10.75
CA ASP A 13 8.02 16.28 -11.17
C ASP A 13 6.94 16.75 -10.18
N ASP A 14 6.73 16.04 -9.08
CA ASP A 14 5.74 16.41 -8.09
C ASP A 14 6.27 17.50 -7.14
N CYS A 15 6.01 18.75 -7.51
CA CYS A 15 6.37 19.91 -6.71
C CYS A 15 5.45 20.17 -5.50
N ARG A 16 4.49 19.28 -5.22
CA ARG A 16 3.57 19.43 -4.07
C ARG A 16 4.34 19.35 -2.75
N GLN A 17 3.95 20.22 -1.81
CA GLN A 17 4.49 20.19 -0.46
C GLN A 17 4.13 18.88 0.28
N PRO A 18 4.96 18.41 1.22
CA PRO A 18 4.70 17.18 1.98
C PRO A 18 3.32 17.15 2.64
N ALA A 19 2.87 18.27 3.20
CA ALA A 19 1.53 18.37 3.79
C ALA A 19 0.42 18.10 2.76
N THR A 20 0.57 18.62 1.55
CA THR A 20 -0.39 18.38 0.46
C THR A 20 -0.40 16.91 0.04
N ARG A 21 0.76 16.28 -0.05
CA ARG A 21 0.86 14.84 -0.37
C ARG A 21 0.18 14.00 0.70
N ALA A 22 0.42 14.29 1.98
CA ALA A 22 -0.19 13.58 3.09
C ALA A 22 -1.72 13.66 3.06
N VAL A 23 -2.29 14.86 2.86
CA VAL A 23 -3.75 15.06 2.80
C VAL A 23 -4.38 14.40 1.58
N ARG A 24 -3.67 14.30 0.47
CA ARG A 24 -4.15 13.72 -0.77
C ARG A 24 -3.88 12.22 -0.91
N ALA A 25 -3.24 11.60 0.07
CA ALA A 25 -2.96 10.16 0.03
C ALA A 25 -4.25 9.34 -0.14
N GLY A 26 -4.29 8.48 -1.15
CA GLY A 26 -5.43 7.62 -1.43
C GLY A 26 -6.56 8.23 -2.26
N ILE A 27 -6.50 9.52 -2.60
CA ILE A 27 -7.47 10.10 -3.55
C ILE A 27 -7.29 9.40 -4.91
N ASP A 28 -8.41 9.13 -5.59
CA ASP A 28 -8.49 8.41 -6.88
C ASP A 28 -8.12 6.92 -6.83
N ARG A 29 -8.02 6.32 -5.64
CA ARG A 29 -7.74 4.89 -5.49
C ARG A 29 -8.97 3.99 -5.60
N ASP A 30 -10.15 4.53 -5.36
CA ASP A 30 -11.41 3.79 -5.48
C ASP A 30 -11.92 3.81 -6.92
N SER A 31 -11.62 2.75 -7.66
CA SER A 31 -12.08 2.60 -9.04
C SER A 31 -13.55 2.17 -9.15
N ALA A 32 -14.15 1.68 -8.07
CA ALA A 32 -15.53 1.19 -8.09
C ALA A 32 -16.54 2.33 -7.97
N TYR A 33 -16.32 3.29 -7.09
CA TYR A 33 -17.29 4.35 -6.78
C TYR A 33 -16.69 5.75 -6.83
N GLY A 34 -15.38 5.88 -7.00
CA GLY A 34 -14.70 7.17 -7.02
C GLY A 34 -14.72 7.89 -5.68
N ALA A 35 -14.70 7.15 -4.57
CA ALA A 35 -14.70 7.74 -3.25
C ALA A 35 -13.42 8.57 -3.03
N VAL A 36 -13.58 9.78 -2.51
CA VAL A 36 -12.44 10.68 -2.21
C VAL A 36 -11.60 10.12 -1.07
N THR A 37 -12.27 9.60 -0.03
CA THR A 37 -11.59 8.85 1.04
C THR A 37 -11.51 7.39 0.62
N PRO A 38 -10.31 6.79 0.62
CA PRO A 38 -10.17 5.39 0.22
C PRO A 38 -10.97 4.47 1.15
N PRO A 39 -11.66 3.45 0.61
CA PRO A 39 -12.42 2.49 1.41
C PRO A 39 -11.54 1.69 2.35
N LEU A 40 -12.07 1.34 3.52
CA LEU A 40 -11.45 0.37 4.41
C LEU A 40 -11.80 -1.04 3.94
N VAL A 41 -10.79 -1.83 3.62
CA VAL A 41 -10.96 -3.22 3.19
C VAL A 41 -10.73 -4.14 4.38
N LEU A 42 -11.83 -4.68 4.91
CA LEU A 42 -11.82 -5.54 6.10
C LEU A 42 -11.81 -7.04 5.76
N SER A 43 -11.80 -7.40 4.48
CA SER A 43 -11.81 -8.81 4.07
C SER A 43 -10.50 -9.49 4.41
N SER A 44 -10.59 -10.71 4.95
CA SER A 44 -9.43 -11.58 5.18
C SER A 44 -9.00 -12.31 3.92
N ASN A 45 -9.96 -12.67 3.07
CA ASN A 45 -9.75 -13.45 1.85
C ASN A 45 -10.23 -12.66 0.64
N PHE A 46 -9.64 -12.94 -0.50
CA PHE A 46 -10.00 -12.33 -1.76
C PHE A 46 -10.32 -13.42 -2.79
N SER A 47 -11.31 -13.18 -3.65
CA SER A 47 -11.69 -14.12 -4.69
C SER A 47 -10.64 -14.19 -5.80
N PHE A 48 -10.52 -15.37 -6.40
CA PHE A 48 -9.67 -15.60 -7.55
C PHE A 48 -10.46 -15.40 -8.85
N ASP A 49 -9.80 -15.11 -9.93
CA ASP A 49 -10.41 -15.02 -11.27
C ASP A 49 -10.66 -16.41 -11.89
N GLY A 50 -10.20 -17.47 -11.26
CA GLY A 50 -10.36 -18.84 -11.66
C GLY A 50 -9.48 -19.74 -10.82
N PHE A 51 -9.56 -21.05 -11.05
CA PHE A 51 -8.75 -22.00 -10.30
C PHE A 51 -7.25 -21.72 -10.48
N GLY A 52 -6.55 -21.49 -9.37
CA GLY A 52 -5.13 -21.16 -9.37
C GLY A 52 -4.77 -19.76 -9.90
N ASN A 53 -5.74 -18.98 -10.37
CA ASN A 53 -5.53 -17.65 -10.91
C ASN A 53 -5.91 -16.57 -9.88
N ARG A 54 -4.95 -16.20 -9.05
CA ARG A 54 -5.17 -15.16 -8.03
C ARG A 54 -5.20 -13.76 -8.66
N ARG A 55 -5.99 -12.88 -8.04
CA ARG A 55 -5.96 -11.45 -8.32
C ARG A 55 -4.76 -10.78 -7.62
N GLN A 56 -4.74 -9.48 -7.55
CA GLN A 56 -3.69 -8.73 -6.85
C GLN A 56 -3.53 -9.18 -5.39
N TYR A 57 -4.63 -9.47 -4.71
CA TYR A 57 -4.66 -9.95 -3.34
C TYR A 57 -5.27 -11.35 -3.27
N ASP A 58 -4.84 -12.15 -2.32
CA ASP A 58 -5.35 -13.47 -2.01
C ASP A 58 -5.76 -13.59 -0.53
N TYR A 59 -4.92 -13.10 0.35
CA TYR A 59 -5.12 -13.14 1.79
C TYR A 59 -4.52 -11.91 2.47
N THR A 60 -5.23 -11.35 3.44
CA THR A 60 -4.88 -10.05 4.05
C THR A 60 -3.51 -10.02 4.75
N ARG A 61 -3.00 -11.17 5.21
CA ARG A 61 -1.65 -11.25 5.79
C ARG A 61 -0.57 -10.99 4.74
N SER A 62 -0.77 -11.51 3.54
CA SER A 62 0.14 -11.33 2.40
C SER A 62 0.06 -9.95 1.79
N GLY A 63 -1.14 -9.39 1.72
CA GLY A 63 -1.40 -8.07 1.16
C GLY A 63 -2.83 -7.61 1.42
N ASN A 64 -3.00 -6.32 1.63
CA ASN A 64 -4.31 -5.71 1.84
C ASN A 64 -4.29 -4.28 1.29
N PRO A 65 -5.31 -3.86 0.51
CA PRO A 65 -5.32 -2.53 -0.10
C PRO A 65 -5.17 -1.39 0.89
N THR A 66 -5.78 -1.50 2.07
CA THR A 66 -5.72 -0.45 3.11
C THR A 66 -4.31 -0.32 3.70
N ARG A 67 -3.66 -1.45 3.99
CA ARG A 67 -2.29 -1.46 4.50
C ARG A 67 -1.29 -0.98 3.45
N ASP A 68 -1.46 -1.41 2.22
CA ASP A 68 -0.56 -1.04 1.12
C ASP A 68 -0.65 0.46 0.83
N LEU A 69 -1.84 1.03 0.89
CA LEU A 69 -2.04 2.47 0.73
C LEU A 69 -1.29 3.29 1.79
N LEU A 70 -1.29 2.85 3.04
CA LEU A 70 -0.49 3.47 4.10
C LEU A 70 1.01 3.38 3.78
N GLY A 71 1.45 2.20 3.35
CA GLY A 71 2.83 1.99 2.94
C GLY A 71 3.25 2.90 1.80
N GLU A 72 2.44 3.01 0.76
CA GLU A 72 2.68 3.90 -0.37
C GLU A 72 2.79 5.37 0.06
N ALA A 73 1.85 5.83 0.88
CA ALA A 73 1.83 7.21 1.37
C ALA A 73 3.10 7.54 2.18
N LEU A 74 3.54 6.64 3.06
CA LEU A 74 4.76 6.82 3.83
C LEU A 74 6.02 6.79 2.95
N ALA A 75 6.09 5.87 2.00
CA ALA A 75 7.20 5.80 1.06
C ALA A 75 7.31 7.09 0.23
N GLU A 76 6.18 7.62 -0.24
CA GLU A 76 6.15 8.89 -0.98
C GLU A 76 6.63 10.07 -0.12
N LEU A 77 6.18 10.16 1.13
CA LEU A 77 6.58 11.24 2.04
C LEU A 77 8.06 11.20 2.40
N GLU A 78 8.61 10.01 2.58
CA GLU A 78 10.03 9.80 2.94
C GLU A 78 10.96 9.74 1.72
N GLY A 79 10.43 9.79 0.51
CA GLY A 79 11.23 9.64 -0.71
C GLY A 79 11.81 8.24 -0.89
N GLY A 80 11.17 7.23 -0.31
CA GLY A 80 11.59 5.83 -0.39
C GLY A 80 11.09 5.12 -1.65
N ALA A 81 11.77 4.04 -2.02
CA ALA A 81 11.35 3.17 -3.12
C ALA A 81 10.14 2.29 -2.78
N GLY A 82 9.81 2.18 -1.51
CA GLY A 82 8.69 1.40 -0.98
C GLY A 82 8.71 1.39 0.54
N SER A 83 7.70 0.79 1.14
CA SER A 83 7.66 0.61 2.58
C SER A 83 7.01 -0.71 2.97
N VAL A 84 7.31 -1.19 4.16
CA VAL A 84 6.67 -2.35 4.78
C VAL A 84 6.04 -1.91 6.10
N VAL A 85 4.73 -2.08 6.20
CA VAL A 85 3.97 -1.77 7.41
C VAL A 85 3.90 -3.01 8.28
N THR A 86 4.35 -2.90 9.52
CA THR A 86 4.31 -3.97 10.52
C THR A 86 3.33 -3.64 11.65
N ALA A 87 2.89 -4.66 12.37
CA ALA A 87 1.93 -4.48 13.48
C ALA A 87 2.54 -3.82 14.70
N THR A 88 3.87 -3.82 14.82
CA THR A 88 4.60 -3.27 15.98
C THR A 88 5.90 -2.62 15.56
N GLY A 89 6.38 -1.65 16.34
CA GLY A 89 7.70 -1.05 16.13
C GLY A 89 8.83 -2.07 16.28
N MET A 90 8.71 -3.01 17.21
CA MET A 90 9.71 -4.09 17.36
C MET A 90 9.74 -4.99 16.13
N GLY A 91 8.59 -5.27 15.51
CA GLY A 91 8.53 -5.99 14.23
C GLY A 91 9.26 -5.24 13.11
N ALA A 92 9.11 -3.92 13.04
CA ALA A 92 9.82 -3.09 12.07
C ALA A 92 11.34 -3.14 12.29
N ILE A 93 11.81 -2.98 13.53
CA ILE A 93 13.23 -3.07 13.88
C ILE A 93 13.79 -4.45 13.53
N THR A 94 13.09 -5.52 13.89
CA THR A 94 13.48 -6.90 13.58
C THR A 94 13.63 -7.10 12.08
N LEU A 95 12.69 -6.60 11.29
CA LEU A 95 12.74 -6.70 9.84
C LEU A 95 13.99 -6.03 9.27
N VAL A 96 14.34 -4.83 9.75
CA VAL A 96 15.54 -4.10 9.31
C VAL A 96 16.81 -4.89 9.65
N LEU A 97 16.87 -5.52 10.83
CA LEU A 97 18.04 -6.31 11.24
C LEU A 97 18.21 -7.61 10.43
N HIS A 98 17.15 -8.09 9.80
CA HIS A 98 17.15 -9.32 9.00
C HIS A 98 17.18 -9.06 7.48
N ALA A 99 17.13 -7.81 7.05
CA ALA A 99 17.10 -7.42 5.63
C ALA A 99 18.48 -7.53 4.93
#